data_b278b633f20db45dbae02be2d88d3502
#
_entry.id   b278b633f20db45dbae02be2d88d3502
#
_cell.length_a   1.000
_cell.length_b   1.000
_cell.length_c   1.000
_cell.angle_alpha   90.00
_cell.angle_beta   90.00
_cell.angle_gamma   90.00
#
_symmetry.space_group_name_H-M   'P 1'
#
loop_
_entity.id
_entity.type
_entity.pdbx_description
1 polymer ?
#
loop_
_entity_poly.entity_id
_entity_poly.type
_entity_poly.pdbx_seq_one_letter_code
_entity_poly.pdbx_strand_id
1 'polypeptide(L)'
;MVPDDLAGLRKLYLGFTSSRVILTANNLGIFDNLKKASSATEIAKKLKIDPRATEILLDALTGIGLVKKGGGRYRNATVSNRYLVKDSHLYQGDIVKHASTMWQNFSALDEVVRRGRPARRGFDHESFIMGMHNLTVLRTESLSKALGLKGVKTMLDLGGGPGTNAIAMAKKGVKSTVFDLPETIKIAQKVARQEGVRGIRFIAGDFHVDSIGSGYDLILLSQIFHAFSAEENIALLRKCKTAINPGGRVVVQEFPINETRTAPPHSALFSVNMLVGTEKGRCYSPREMKRWLTETGFKNIAIKYLPETVLIIGER
;
A
#
# COMPACT_ATOMS: atom_id res chain seq x y z
N MET A 1 15.22 -1.83 16.15
CA MET A 1 15.94 -2.23 17.38
C MET A 1 16.73 -3.48 17.00
N VAL A 2 18.04 -3.42 17.06
CA VAL A 2 18.91 -4.58 16.82
C VAL A 2 18.83 -5.44 18.09
N PRO A 3 18.61 -6.76 18.00
CA PRO A 3 18.59 -7.61 19.18
C PRO A 3 20.02 -7.79 19.71
N ASP A 4 20.25 -7.36 20.95
CA ASP A 4 21.56 -7.50 21.59
C ASP A 4 21.61 -8.74 22.51
N ASP A 5 20.46 -9.41 22.72
CA ASP A 5 20.29 -10.55 23.59
C ASP A 5 19.30 -11.58 23.04
N LEU A 6 19.20 -12.73 23.73
CA LEU A 6 18.29 -13.82 23.40
C LEU A 6 16.80 -13.38 23.47
N ALA A 7 16.45 -12.47 24.38
CA ALA A 7 15.08 -11.99 24.52
C ALA A 7 14.67 -11.15 23.31
N GLY A 8 15.55 -10.28 22.84
CA GLY A 8 15.36 -9.51 21.59
C GLY A 8 15.24 -10.41 20.36
N LEU A 9 16.09 -11.43 20.24
CA LEU A 9 16.00 -12.41 19.16
C LEU A 9 14.68 -13.18 19.21
N ARG A 10 14.23 -13.64 20.39
CA ARG A 10 12.94 -14.31 20.58
C ARG A 10 11.78 -13.42 20.15
N LYS A 11 11.80 -12.14 20.49
CA LYS A 11 10.78 -11.17 20.07
C LYS A 11 10.68 -11.06 18.55
N LEU A 12 11.80 -11.12 17.83
CA LEU A 12 11.80 -11.07 16.36
C LEU A 12 11.15 -12.32 15.76
N TYR A 13 11.62 -13.53 16.10
CA TYR A 13 11.08 -14.72 15.43
C TYR A 13 9.68 -15.13 15.92
N LEU A 14 9.27 -14.74 17.14
CA LEU A 14 7.90 -14.95 17.63
C LEU A 14 6.93 -13.85 17.23
N GLY A 15 7.38 -12.75 16.62
CA GLY A 15 6.53 -11.64 16.19
C GLY A 15 5.39 -12.06 15.25
N PHE A 16 5.55 -13.18 14.56
CA PHE A 16 4.52 -13.75 13.70
C PHE A 16 3.24 -14.15 14.45
N THR A 17 3.33 -14.54 15.74
CA THR A 17 2.17 -15.01 16.52
C THR A 17 1.14 -13.90 16.72
N SER A 18 1.58 -12.70 17.13
CA SER A 18 0.71 -11.53 17.27
C SER A 18 0.15 -11.09 15.93
N SER A 19 0.96 -11.09 14.88
CA SER A 19 0.51 -10.80 13.52
C SER A 19 -0.61 -11.77 13.11
N ARG A 20 -0.42 -13.07 13.28
CA ARG A 20 -1.43 -14.08 12.91
C ARG A 20 -2.74 -13.93 13.68
N VAL A 21 -2.68 -13.61 14.97
CA VAL A 21 -3.86 -13.32 15.81
C VAL A 21 -4.67 -12.15 15.23
N ILE A 22 -4.01 -11.06 14.86
CA ILE A 22 -4.65 -9.88 14.26
C ILE A 22 -5.29 -10.24 12.91
N LEU A 23 -4.56 -10.90 12.02
CA LEU A 23 -5.03 -11.31 10.70
C LEU A 23 -6.27 -12.20 10.82
N THR A 24 -6.25 -13.18 11.73
CA THR A 24 -7.38 -14.09 11.98
C THR A 24 -8.60 -13.33 12.49
N ALA A 25 -8.42 -12.45 13.47
CA ALA A 25 -9.52 -11.66 14.04
C ALA A 25 -10.17 -10.74 12.98
N ASN A 26 -9.37 -10.12 12.12
CA ASN A 26 -9.87 -9.29 11.03
C ASN A 26 -10.64 -10.12 9.99
N ASN A 27 -10.09 -11.26 9.58
CA ASN A 27 -10.72 -12.15 8.60
C ASN A 27 -12.07 -12.71 9.09
N LEU A 28 -12.19 -13.00 10.39
CA LEU A 28 -13.41 -13.46 11.03
C LEU A 28 -14.41 -12.33 11.33
N GLY A 29 -14.04 -11.05 11.14
CA GLY A 29 -14.90 -9.92 11.44
C GLY A 29 -15.12 -9.67 12.94
N ILE A 30 -14.17 -10.07 13.79
CA ILE A 30 -14.25 -9.91 15.26
C ILE A 30 -14.47 -8.44 15.64
N PHE A 31 -13.72 -7.52 15.07
CA PHE A 31 -13.74 -6.10 15.43
C PHE A 31 -15.09 -5.42 15.12
N ASP A 32 -15.74 -5.78 14.03
CA ASP A 32 -17.10 -5.26 13.70
C ASP A 32 -18.14 -5.68 14.73
N ASN A 33 -17.91 -6.82 15.41
CA ASN A 33 -18.81 -7.40 16.39
C ASN A 33 -18.50 -7.01 17.85
N LEU A 34 -17.43 -6.24 18.08
CA LEU A 34 -17.00 -5.73 19.38
C LEU A 34 -17.17 -4.22 19.55
N LYS A 35 -18.00 -3.57 18.72
CA LYS A 35 -18.39 -2.15 18.91
C LYS A 35 -19.10 -1.94 20.24
N LYS A 36 -19.87 -2.94 20.68
CA LYS A 36 -20.49 -3.02 22.01
C LYS A 36 -19.89 -4.20 22.79
N ALA A 37 -19.93 -4.09 24.11
CA ALA A 37 -19.43 -5.15 24.99
C ALA A 37 -20.23 -6.44 24.80
N SER A 38 -19.54 -7.56 24.50
CA SER A 38 -20.14 -8.87 24.23
C SER A 38 -19.31 -9.97 24.89
N SER A 39 -19.96 -11.09 25.29
CA SER A 39 -19.24 -12.27 25.76
C SER A 39 -18.65 -13.06 24.58
N ALA A 40 -17.68 -13.92 24.84
CA ALA A 40 -17.08 -14.80 23.82
C ALA A 40 -18.16 -15.71 23.19
N THR A 41 -19.10 -16.22 23.98
CA THR A 41 -20.20 -17.08 23.52
C THR A 41 -21.16 -16.32 22.57
N GLU A 42 -21.49 -15.05 22.87
CA GLU A 42 -22.33 -14.22 22.01
C GLU A 42 -21.64 -13.97 20.64
N ILE A 43 -20.33 -13.66 20.65
CA ILE A 43 -19.55 -13.47 19.43
C ILE A 43 -19.46 -14.76 18.63
N ALA A 44 -19.12 -15.88 19.30
CA ALA A 44 -19.00 -17.19 18.68
C ALA A 44 -20.31 -17.62 17.98
N LYS A 45 -21.45 -17.45 18.66
CA LYS A 45 -22.78 -17.74 18.10
C LYS A 45 -23.06 -16.89 16.86
N LYS A 46 -22.78 -15.58 16.93
CA LYS A 46 -23.03 -14.63 15.83
C LYS A 46 -22.17 -14.93 14.60
N LEU A 47 -20.90 -15.28 14.81
CA LEU A 47 -19.93 -15.56 13.74
C LEU A 47 -19.92 -17.04 13.31
N LYS A 48 -20.67 -17.91 14.00
CA LYS A 48 -20.71 -19.37 13.77
C LYS A 48 -19.33 -20.03 13.90
N ILE A 49 -18.61 -19.68 14.95
CA ILE A 49 -17.28 -20.21 15.28
C ILE A 49 -17.29 -20.83 16.68
N ASP A 50 -16.23 -21.59 17.01
CA ASP A 50 -16.14 -22.30 18.30
C ASP A 50 -16.03 -21.32 19.49
N PRO A 51 -16.86 -21.47 20.56
CA PRO A 51 -16.86 -20.55 21.70
C PRO A 51 -15.54 -20.53 22.47
N ARG A 52 -14.92 -21.71 22.70
CA ARG A 52 -13.66 -21.83 23.45
C ARG A 52 -12.51 -21.18 22.66
N ALA A 53 -12.40 -21.45 21.36
CA ALA A 53 -11.40 -20.84 20.50
C ALA A 53 -11.58 -19.33 20.40
N THR A 54 -12.85 -18.86 20.36
CA THR A 54 -13.17 -17.43 20.36
C THR A 54 -12.69 -16.75 21.65
N GLU A 55 -12.94 -17.35 22.82
CA GLU A 55 -12.48 -16.79 24.09
C GLU A 55 -10.96 -16.66 24.12
N ILE A 56 -10.22 -17.71 23.75
CA ILE A 56 -8.76 -17.69 23.68
C ILE A 56 -8.25 -16.60 22.72
N LEU A 57 -8.89 -16.46 21.56
CA LEU A 57 -8.53 -15.41 20.60
C LEU A 57 -8.78 -14.01 21.16
N LEU A 58 -9.91 -13.78 21.83
CA LEU A 58 -10.27 -12.51 22.46
C LEU A 58 -9.34 -12.17 23.63
N ASP A 59 -8.94 -13.16 24.40
CA ASP A 59 -7.94 -12.97 25.47
C ASP A 59 -6.57 -12.61 24.91
N ALA A 60 -6.13 -13.26 23.84
CA ALA A 60 -4.90 -12.89 23.15
C ALA A 60 -4.95 -11.45 22.59
N LEU A 61 -6.08 -11.05 21.95
CA LEU A 61 -6.30 -9.68 21.48
C LEU A 61 -6.32 -8.67 22.63
N THR A 62 -6.79 -9.07 23.81
CA THR A 62 -6.74 -8.24 25.02
C THR A 62 -5.30 -8.09 25.50
N GLY A 63 -4.54 -9.18 25.54
CA GLY A 63 -3.12 -9.17 25.92
C GLY A 63 -2.24 -8.27 25.04
N ILE A 64 -2.56 -8.14 23.75
CA ILE A 64 -1.86 -7.24 22.82
C ILE A 64 -2.51 -5.84 22.70
N GLY A 65 -3.53 -5.53 23.52
CA GLY A 65 -4.11 -4.19 23.65
C GLY A 65 -5.13 -3.78 22.57
N LEU A 66 -5.60 -4.72 21.73
CA LEU A 66 -6.60 -4.45 20.68
C LEU A 66 -8.03 -4.60 21.17
N VAL A 67 -8.26 -5.33 22.24
CA VAL A 67 -9.53 -5.56 22.89
C VAL A 67 -9.40 -5.25 24.38
N LYS A 68 -10.49 -4.85 25.02
CA LYS A 68 -10.60 -4.64 26.47
C LYS A 68 -11.53 -5.69 27.05
N LYS A 69 -11.15 -6.36 28.17
CA LYS A 69 -11.96 -7.32 28.90
C LYS A 69 -12.40 -6.74 30.25
N GLY A 70 -13.65 -6.92 30.64
CA GLY A 70 -14.18 -6.53 31.93
C GLY A 70 -15.52 -7.23 32.21
N GLY A 71 -15.70 -7.78 33.42
CA GLY A 71 -16.92 -8.50 33.80
C GLY A 71 -17.29 -9.67 32.86
N GLY A 72 -16.29 -10.39 32.33
CA GLY A 72 -16.52 -11.51 31.39
C GLY A 72 -16.92 -11.07 29.98
N ARG A 73 -16.91 -9.79 29.69
CA ARG A 73 -17.26 -9.23 28.38
C ARG A 73 -16.07 -8.54 27.72
N TYR A 74 -16.09 -8.52 26.39
CA TYR A 74 -15.03 -7.95 25.55
C TYR A 74 -15.58 -6.78 24.73
N ARG A 75 -14.77 -5.77 24.50
CA ARG A 75 -15.06 -4.66 23.58
C ARG A 75 -13.78 -4.20 22.89
N ASN A 76 -13.90 -3.59 21.73
CA ASN A 76 -12.76 -2.99 21.04
C ASN A 76 -12.02 -1.98 21.92
N ALA A 77 -10.70 -1.97 21.83
CA ALA A 77 -9.89 -0.83 22.23
C ALA A 77 -10.11 0.37 21.29
N THR A 78 -9.69 1.57 21.70
CA THR A 78 -9.83 2.79 20.89
C THR A 78 -9.18 2.66 19.51
N VAL A 79 -7.98 2.07 19.46
CA VAL A 79 -7.24 1.83 18.21
C VAL A 79 -8.02 0.91 17.26
N SER A 80 -8.65 -0.13 17.79
CA SER A 80 -9.43 -1.08 16.98
C SER A 80 -10.72 -0.46 16.45
N ASN A 81 -11.42 0.35 17.25
CA ASN A 81 -12.58 1.10 16.75
C ASN A 81 -12.19 2.09 15.65
N ARG A 82 -11.02 2.71 15.77
CA ARG A 82 -10.55 3.72 14.83
C ARG A 82 -10.11 3.11 13.49
N TYR A 83 -9.45 1.94 13.52
CA TYR A 83 -8.76 1.40 12.33
C TYR A 83 -9.26 0.04 11.84
N LEU A 84 -9.97 -0.75 12.66
CA LEU A 84 -10.32 -2.14 12.32
C LEU A 84 -11.83 -2.38 12.20
N VAL A 85 -12.64 -1.34 12.33
CA VAL A 85 -14.10 -1.39 12.15
C VAL A 85 -14.46 -0.79 10.79
N LYS A 86 -15.25 -1.51 10.00
CA LYS A 86 -15.59 -1.12 8.60
C LYS A 86 -16.24 0.24 8.44
N ASP A 87 -17.02 0.69 9.43
CA ASP A 87 -17.70 1.99 9.37
C ASP A 87 -16.76 3.16 9.69
N SER A 88 -15.50 2.90 10.03
CA SER A 88 -14.52 3.97 10.29
C SER A 88 -14.01 4.55 8.98
N HIS A 89 -13.98 5.88 8.88
CA HIS A 89 -13.35 6.59 7.75
C HIS A 89 -11.82 6.36 7.68
N LEU A 90 -11.20 5.81 8.73
CA LEU A 90 -9.78 5.44 8.79
C LEU A 90 -9.58 3.92 8.73
N TYR A 91 -10.58 3.18 8.25
CA TYR A 91 -10.54 1.73 8.18
C TYR A 91 -9.29 1.20 7.47
N GLN A 92 -8.66 0.19 8.09
CA GLN A 92 -7.44 -0.45 7.60
C GLN A 92 -7.61 -1.98 7.44
N GLY A 93 -8.84 -2.49 7.54
CA GLY A 93 -9.06 -3.94 7.53
C GLY A 93 -8.75 -4.61 6.19
N ASP A 94 -8.83 -3.87 5.06
CA ASP A 94 -8.49 -4.44 3.75
C ASP A 94 -6.99 -4.68 3.62
N ILE A 95 -6.14 -3.74 4.10
CA ILE A 95 -4.69 -3.97 4.12
C ILE A 95 -4.30 -5.10 5.08
N VAL A 96 -5.02 -5.24 6.20
CA VAL A 96 -4.84 -6.38 7.12
C VAL A 96 -5.25 -7.69 6.44
N LYS A 97 -6.33 -7.68 5.65
CA LYS A 97 -6.74 -8.85 4.85
C LYS A 97 -5.69 -9.17 3.77
N HIS A 98 -5.19 -8.17 3.07
CA HIS A 98 -4.08 -8.35 2.12
C HIS A 98 -2.83 -8.96 2.81
N ALA A 99 -2.52 -8.54 4.03
CA ALA A 99 -1.40 -9.13 4.80
C ALA A 99 -1.60 -10.63 5.07
N SER A 100 -2.85 -11.15 5.13
CA SER A 100 -3.10 -12.59 5.19
C SER A 100 -2.71 -13.32 3.90
N THR A 101 -2.85 -12.68 2.75
CA THR A 101 -2.36 -13.20 1.46
C THR A 101 -0.83 -13.17 1.39
N MET A 102 -0.22 -12.07 1.84
CA MET A 102 1.24 -11.98 1.96
C MET A 102 1.81 -13.08 2.85
N TRP A 103 1.13 -13.43 3.94
CA TRP A 103 1.52 -14.54 4.81
C TRP A 103 1.71 -15.86 4.04
N GLN A 104 0.81 -16.18 3.12
CA GLN A 104 0.91 -17.39 2.29
C GLN A 104 2.15 -17.36 1.39
N ASN A 105 2.47 -16.21 0.80
CA ASN A 105 3.66 -16.04 -0.02
C ASN A 105 4.94 -16.11 0.81
N PHE A 106 4.99 -15.45 1.97
CA PHE A 106 6.13 -15.52 2.89
C PHE A 106 6.39 -16.92 3.46
N SER A 107 5.35 -17.75 3.62
CA SER A 107 5.53 -19.15 4.06
C SER A 107 6.33 -20.00 3.06
N ALA A 108 6.52 -19.51 1.85
CA ALA A 108 7.33 -20.15 0.79
C ALA A 108 8.71 -19.50 0.61
N LEU A 109 9.13 -18.59 1.50
CA LEU A 109 10.36 -17.81 1.34
C LEU A 109 11.60 -18.71 1.14
N ASP A 110 11.70 -19.83 1.86
CA ASP A 110 12.80 -20.79 1.71
C ASP A 110 12.90 -21.34 0.29
N GLU A 111 11.74 -21.63 -0.33
CA GLU A 111 11.67 -22.10 -1.71
C GLU A 111 12.06 -20.99 -2.70
N VAL A 112 11.54 -19.78 -2.46
CA VAL A 112 11.84 -18.60 -3.28
C VAL A 112 13.34 -18.29 -3.28
N VAL A 113 13.98 -18.31 -2.10
CA VAL A 113 15.43 -18.06 -1.98
C VAL A 113 16.25 -19.14 -2.69
N ARG A 114 15.83 -20.41 -2.64
CA ARG A 114 16.54 -21.50 -3.34
C ARG A 114 16.39 -21.44 -4.86
N ARG A 115 15.21 -21.00 -5.36
CA ARG A 115 14.88 -21.06 -6.79
C ARG A 115 15.00 -19.73 -7.53
N GLY A 116 15.05 -18.61 -6.79
CA GLY A 116 15.09 -17.27 -7.37
C GLY A 116 13.82 -16.87 -8.13
N ARG A 117 12.65 -17.48 -7.81
CA ARG A 117 11.37 -17.22 -8.46
C ARG A 117 10.26 -17.02 -7.44
N PRO A 118 9.29 -16.11 -7.68
CA PRO A 118 8.19 -15.85 -6.77
C PRO A 118 7.30 -17.09 -6.57
N ALA A 119 6.78 -17.26 -5.35
CA ALA A 119 5.95 -18.41 -5.01
C ALA A 119 4.50 -18.29 -5.50
N ARG A 120 3.94 -17.08 -5.54
CA ARG A 120 2.56 -16.76 -5.98
C ARG A 120 1.50 -17.71 -5.42
N ARG A 121 1.59 -18.05 -4.12
CA ARG A 121 0.67 -19.01 -3.45
C ARG A 121 -0.73 -18.47 -3.19
N GLY A 122 -0.90 -17.15 -3.23
CA GLY A 122 -2.19 -16.51 -3.10
C GLY A 122 -2.15 -15.06 -3.53
N PHE A 123 -3.26 -14.61 -4.14
CA PHE A 123 -3.47 -13.22 -4.49
C PHE A 123 -4.97 -12.90 -4.44
N ASP A 124 -5.35 -11.94 -3.61
CA ASP A 124 -6.70 -11.38 -3.57
C ASP A 124 -6.61 -9.94 -4.09
N HIS A 125 -6.95 -9.77 -5.36
CA HIS A 125 -6.82 -8.49 -6.08
C HIS A 125 -7.64 -7.38 -5.41
N GLU A 126 -8.89 -7.64 -5.04
CA GLU A 126 -9.75 -6.63 -4.42
C GLU A 126 -9.18 -6.19 -3.06
N SER A 127 -8.77 -7.14 -2.21
CA SER A 127 -8.16 -6.82 -0.92
C SER A 127 -6.83 -6.08 -1.08
N PHE A 128 -6.03 -6.40 -2.11
CA PHE A 128 -4.81 -5.67 -2.44
C PHE A 128 -5.12 -4.21 -2.79
N ILE A 129 -5.98 -3.98 -3.79
CA ILE A 129 -6.30 -2.62 -4.26
C ILE A 129 -6.99 -1.79 -3.17
N MET A 130 -7.95 -2.37 -2.43
CA MET A 130 -8.60 -1.67 -1.32
C MET A 130 -7.64 -1.44 -0.15
N GLY A 131 -6.70 -2.36 0.09
CA GLY A 131 -5.61 -2.14 1.04
C GLY A 131 -4.71 -0.97 0.66
N MET A 132 -4.41 -0.79 -0.64
CA MET A 132 -3.70 0.39 -1.13
C MET A 132 -4.52 1.66 -0.91
N HIS A 133 -5.85 1.61 -1.09
CA HIS A 133 -6.74 2.71 -0.74
C HIS A 133 -6.61 3.09 0.74
N ASN A 134 -6.72 2.11 1.64
CA ASN A 134 -6.62 2.31 3.08
C ASN A 134 -5.32 3.04 3.48
N LEU A 135 -4.18 2.62 2.95
CA LEU A 135 -2.87 3.24 3.24
C LEU A 135 -2.75 4.63 2.62
N THR A 136 -3.22 4.80 1.38
CA THR A 136 -3.03 6.04 0.62
C THR A 136 -3.88 7.18 1.18
N VAL A 137 -5.12 6.91 1.62
CA VAL A 137 -6.00 7.94 2.24
C VAL A 137 -5.29 8.69 3.36
N LEU A 138 -4.50 8.01 4.19
CA LEU A 138 -3.77 8.61 5.30
C LEU A 138 -2.64 9.56 4.87
N ARG A 139 -2.22 9.49 3.60
CA ARG A 139 -1.03 10.19 3.06
C ARG A 139 -1.35 11.24 2.00
N THR A 140 -2.59 11.28 1.47
CA THR A 140 -2.97 12.15 0.34
C THR A 140 -2.72 13.63 0.62
N GLU A 141 -2.98 14.10 1.84
CA GLU A 141 -2.78 15.51 2.18
C GLU A 141 -1.30 15.90 2.21
N SER A 142 -0.44 15.07 2.81
CA SER A 142 1.00 15.30 2.83
C SER A 142 1.60 15.21 1.42
N LEU A 143 1.13 14.25 0.61
CA LEU A 143 1.56 14.11 -0.77
C LEU A 143 1.14 15.33 -1.60
N SER A 144 -0.12 15.76 -1.52
CA SER A 144 -0.61 16.92 -2.29
C SER A 144 0.14 18.21 -1.97
N LYS A 145 0.47 18.44 -0.70
CA LYS A 145 1.34 19.57 -0.29
C LYS A 145 2.74 19.43 -0.84
N ALA A 146 3.30 18.22 -0.82
CA ALA A 146 4.64 17.97 -1.32
C ALA A 146 4.75 18.12 -2.84
N LEU A 147 3.71 17.74 -3.58
CA LEU A 147 3.62 17.90 -5.02
C LEU A 147 3.59 19.37 -5.45
N GLY A 148 3.00 20.28 -4.66
CA GLY A 148 2.90 21.69 -5.03
C GLY A 148 2.08 21.88 -6.31
N LEU A 149 0.75 21.89 -6.19
CA LEU A 149 -0.17 21.85 -7.33
C LEU A 149 -0.35 23.19 -8.08
N LYS A 150 0.36 24.25 -7.68
CA LYS A 150 0.28 25.54 -8.37
C LYS A 150 0.68 25.39 -9.85
N GLY A 151 -0.22 25.77 -10.75
CA GLY A 151 -0.03 25.69 -12.22
C GLY A 151 -0.33 24.30 -12.82
N VAL A 152 -0.59 23.26 -12.02
CA VAL A 152 -0.96 21.94 -12.49
C VAL A 152 -2.44 21.92 -12.84
N LYS A 153 -2.78 21.80 -14.13
CA LYS A 153 -4.17 21.71 -14.62
C LYS A 153 -4.57 20.26 -14.89
N THR A 154 -3.63 19.44 -15.35
CA THR A 154 -3.85 18.05 -15.77
C THR A 154 -2.87 17.11 -15.08
N MET A 155 -3.34 15.96 -14.64
CA MET A 155 -2.52 14.94 -13.96
C MET A 155 -2.86 13.53 -14.47
N LEU A 156 -1.83 12.71 -14.60
CA LEU A 156 -1.93 11.26 -14.75
C LEU A 156 -1.43 10.58 -13.48
N ASP A 157 -2.27 9.75 -12.88
CA ASP A 157 -1.93 8.78 -11.83
C ASP A 157 -1.68 7.44 -12.52
N LEU A 158 -0.41 7.16 -12.83
CA LEU A 158 0.01 6.02 -13.65
C LEU A 158 0.26 4.80 -12.77
N GLY A 159 -0.50 3.72 -13.01
CA GLY A 159 -0.63 2.62 -12.06
C GLY A 159 -1.35 3.08 -10.79
N GLY A 160 -2.40 3.93 -10.96
CA GLY A 160 -3.04 4.64 -9.87
C GLY A 160 -3.86 3.77 -8.91
N GLY A 161 -3.94 2.45 -9.15
CA GLY A 161 -4.64 1.51 -8.27
C GLY A 161 -6.09 1.92 -8.00
N PRO A 162 -6.47 2.17 -6.74
CA PRO A 162 -7.84 2.58 -6.37
C PRO A 162 -8.17 4.02 -6.78
N GLY A 163 -7.25 4.76 -7.41
CA GLY A 163 -7.43 6.15 -7.81
C GLY A 163 -7.41 7.15 -6.65
N THR A 164 -6.96 6.76 -5.48
CA THR A 164 -7.05 7.59 -4.26
C THR A 164 -6.28 8.91 -4.39
N ASN A 165 -5.09 8.89 -5.00
CA ASN A 165 -4.32 10.10 -5.26
C ASN A 165 -5.04 10.99 -6.29
N ALA A 166 -5.51 10.41 -7.41
CA ALA A 166 -6.26 11.14 -8.43
C ALA A 166 -7.53 11.79 -7.87
N ILE A 167 -8.27 11.07 -7.00
CA ILE A 167 -9.45 11.58 -6.29
C ILE A 167 -9.09 12.79 -5.41
N ALA A 168 -8.00 12.68 -4.63
CA ALA A 168 -7.56 13.77 -3.77
C ALA A 168 -7.14 15.01 -4.57
N MET A 169 -6.47 14.84 -5.71
CA MET A 169 -6.09 15.94 -6.59
C MET A 169 -7.28 16.54 -7.32
N ALA A 170 -8.25 15.71 -7.74
CA ALA A 170 -9.50 16.18 -8.36
C ALA A 170 -10.32 17.05 -7.39
N LYS A 171 -10.40 16.69 -6.10
CA LYS A 171 -11.02 17.53 -5.05
C LYS A 171 -10.32 18.90 -4.88
N LYS A 172 -9.08 19.04 -5.36
CA LYS A 172 -8.30 20.30 -5.37
C LYS A 172 -8.33 21.01 -6.74
N GLY A 173 -9.21 20.57 -7.66
CA GLY A 173 -9.44 21.23 -8.95
C GLY A 173 -8.52 20.76 -10.09
N VAL A 174 -7.70 19.72 -9.90
CA VAL A 174 -6.85 19.15 -10.97
C VAL A 174 -7.66 18.16 -11.81
N LYS A 175 -7.64 18.30 -13.13
CA LYS A 175 -8.22 17.32 -14.06
C LYS A 175 -7.38 16.04 -14.03
N SER A 176 -7.84 15.06 -13.26
CA SER A 176 -7.08 13.84 -12.98
C SER A 176 -7.48 12.69 -13.91
N THR A 177 -6.49 11.93 -14.35
CA THR A 177 -6.65 10.68 -15.10
C THR A 177 -6.03 9.55 -14.25
N VAL A 178 -6.73 8.43 -14.14
CA VAL A 178 -6.19 7.16 -13.59
C VAL A 178 -5.96 6.22 -14.75
N PHE A 179 -4.75 5.67 -14.82
CA PHE A 179 -4.39 4.60 -15.76
C PHE A 179 -4.00 3.36 -14.95
N ASP A 180 -4.67 2.24 -15.20
CA ASP A 180 -4.35 0.95 -14.56
C ASP A 180 -4.96 -0.20 -15.37
N LEU A 181 -4.70 -1.44 -14.95
CA LEU A 181 -5.27 -2.65 -15.55
C LEU A 181 -6.81 -2.62 -15.50
N PRO A 182 -7.50 -3.27 -16.46
CA PRO A 182 -8.97 -3.19 -16.59
C PRO A 182 -9.73 -3.57 -15.32
N GLU A 183 -9.29 -4.60 -14.60
CA GLU A 183 -9.91 -5.04 -13.35
C GLU A 183 -9.71 -4.03 -12.21
N THR A 184 -8.56 -3.37 -12.16
CA THR A 184 -8.24 -2.31 -11.19
C THR A 184 -9.08 -1.05 -11.46
N ILE A 185 -9.24 -0.66 -12.72
CA ILE A 185 -10.06 0.49 -13.11
C ILE A 185 -11.51 0.36 -12.64
N LYS A 186 -12.08 -0.85 -12.66
CA LYS A 186 -13.43 -1.09 -12.12
C LYS A 186 -13.52 -0.74 -10.63
N ILE A 187 -12.49 -1.09 -9.86
CA ILE A 187 -12.40 -0.76 -8.42
C ILE A 187 -12.23 0.76 -8.26
N ALA A 188 -11.32 1.39 -9.00
CA ALA A 188 -11.09 2.83 -8.94
C ALA A 188 -12.36 3.64 -9.23
N GLN A 189 -13.15 3.22 -10.22
CA GLN A 189 -14.44 3.83 -10.51
C GLN A 189 -15.46 3.69 -9.36
N LYS A 190 -15.47 2.54 -8.69
CA LYS A 190 -16.30 2.31 -7.49
C LYS A 190 -15.89 3.24 -6.35
N VAL A 191 -14.58 3.34 -6.08
CA VAL A 191 -14.04 4.23 -5.04
C VAL A 191 -14.37 5.69 -5.35
N ALA A 192 -14.16 6.16 -6.59
CA ALA A 192 -14.49 7.54 -6.98
C ALA A 192 -15.97 7.87 -6.79
N ARG A 193 -16.88 6.93 -7.10
CA ARG A 193 -18.33 7.10 -6.85
C ARG A 193 -18.63 7.18 -5.36
N GLN A 194 -18.02 6.33 -4.54
CA GLN A 194 -18.18 6.35 -3.07
C GLN A 194 -17.69 7.65 -2.44
N GLU A 195 -16.59 8.20 -2.99
CA GLU A 195 -16.01 9.49 -2.58
C GLU A 195 -16.75 10.72 -3.14
N GLY A 196 -17.83 10.51 -3.94
CA GLY A 196 -18.63 11.59 -4.53
C GLY A 196 -17.89 12.42 -5.57
N VAL A 197 -16.77 11.94 -6.13
CA VAL A 197 -15.95 12.69 -7.10
C VAL A 197 -16.33 12.32 -8.53
N ARG A 198 -16.61 13.33 -9.34
CA ARG A 198 -16.93 13.22 -10.77
C ARG A 198 -15.82 13.84 -11.60
N GLY A 199 -15.79 13.52 -12.90
CA GLY A 199 -14.85 14.16 -13.86
C GLY A 199 -13.44 13.57 -13.88
N ILE A 200 -13.17 12.48 -13.13
CA ILE A 200 -11.93 11.72 -13.28
C ILE A 200 -12.03 10.89 -14.56
N ARG A 201 -10.99 10.96 -15.39
CA ARG A 201 -10.84 10.08 -16.56
C ARG A 201 -10.21 8.77 -16.12
N PHE A 202 -10.78 7.65 -16.56
CA PHE A 202 -10.25 6.30 -16.31
C PHE A 202 -9.81 5.69 -17.63
N ILE A 203 -8.58 5.21 -17.70
CA ILE A 203 -8.00 4.51 -18.85
C ILE A 203 -7.57 3.14 -18.41
N ALA A 204 -8.15 2.11 -19.02
CA ALA A 204 -7.77 0.72 -18.79
C ALA A 204 -6.68 0.32 -19.78
N GLY A 205 -5.59 -0.27 -19.30
CA GLY A 205 -4.48 -0.74 -20.12
C GLY A 205 -3.29 -1.22 -19.31
N ASP A 206 -2.33 -1.81 -20.01
CA ASP A 206 -1.01 -2.13 -19.46
C ASP A 206 -0.01 -1.06 -19.91
N PHE A 207 0.52 -0.27 -19.00
CA PHE A 207 1.45 0.81 -19.31
C PHE A 207 2.78 0.32 -19.92
N HIS A 208 3.10 -0.97 -19.87
CA HIS A 208 4.28 -1.51 -20.56
C HIS A 208 4.09 -1.55 -22.08
N VAL A 209 2.89 -1.88 -22.54
CA VAL A 209 2.58 -2.07 -23.94
C VAL A 209 1.68 -0.98 -24.53
N ASP A 210 0.69 -0.50 -23.76
CA ASP A 210 -0.31 0.46 -24.23
C ASP A 210 0.18 1.91 -24.15
N SER A 211 -0.48 2.78 -24.92
CA SER A 211 -0.26 4.23 -24.83
C SER A 211 -0.86 4.79 -23.55
N ILE A 212 -0.09 5.56 -22.80
CA ILE A 212 -0.55 6.27 -21.60
C ILE A 212 -1.21 7.63 -21.91
N GLY A 213 -1.37 7.97 -23.18
CA GLY A 213 -1.85 9.28 -23.61
C GLY A 213 -0.80 10.38 -23.54
N SER A 214 -1.23 11.63 -23.56
CA SER A 214 -0.35 12.81 -23.50
C SER A 214 -1.10 14.04 -22.97
N GLY A 215 -0.35 15.14 -22.77
CA GLY A 215 -0.94 16.43 -22.37
C GLY A 215 -1.06 16.58 -20.85
N TYR A 216 -0.17 15.96 -20.09
CA TYR A 216 -0.15 16.04 -18.63
C TYR A 216 0.87 17.06 -18.12
N ASP A 217 0.46 17.91 -17.19
CA ASP A 217 1.36 18.81 -16.46
C ASP A 217 2.09 18.07 -15.33
N LEU A 218 1.49 16.98 -14.83
CA LEU A 218 2.03 16.11 -13.79
C LEU A 218 1.75 14.65 -14.11
N ILE A 219 2.77 13.80 -14.08
CA ILE A 219 2.61 12.34 -14.02
C ILE A 219 3.11 11.85 -12.68
N LEU A 220 2.27 11.16 -11.93
CA LEU A 220 2.60 10.50 -10.66
C LEU A 220 2.75 9.00 -10.88
N LEU A 221 3.89 8.45 -10.46
CA LEU A 221 4.16 7.02 -10.35
C LEU A 221 4.33 6.72 -8.84
N SER A 222 3.24 6.30 -8.20
CA SER A 222 3.23 6.10 -6.75
C SER A 222 3.30 4.61 -6.42
N GLN A 223 4.41 4.15 -5.84
CA GLN A 223 4.62 2.76 -5.43
C GLN A 223 4.57 1.77 -6.62
N ILE A 224 5.23 2.14 -7.72
CA ILE A 224 5.25 1.38 -8.97
C ILE A 224 6.63 0.76 -9.24
N PHE A 225 7.70 1.54 -9.05
CA PHE A 225 9.04 1.15 -9.47
C PHE A 225 9.56 -0.11 -8.78
N HIS A 226 9.16 -0.30 -7.53
CA HIS A 226 9.59 -1.47 -6.76
C HIS A 226 9.06 -2.80 -7.31
N ALA A 227 8.04 -2.81 -8.16
CA ALA A 227 7.49 -4.04 -8.75
C ALA A 227 8.26 -4.52 -9.98
N PHE A 228 9.11 -3.68 -10.58
CA PHE A 228 9.75 -3.89 -11.87
C PHE A 228 11.27 -3.78 -11.82
N SER A 229 11.94 -4.23 -12.90
CA SER A 229 13.38 -4.06 -13.05
C SER A 229 13.77 -2.61 -13.35
N ALA A 230 15.06 -2.31 -13.26
CA ALA A 230 15.61 -0.99 -13.63
C ALA A 230 15.33 -0.64 -15.09
N GLU A 231 15.48 -1.62 -16.01
CA GLU A 231 15.26 -1.46 -17.45
C GLU A 231 13.79 -1.15 -17.76
N GLU A 232 12.85 -1.86 -17.11
CA GLU A 232 11.42 -1.64 -17.25
C GLU A 232 11.02 -0.25 -16.72
N ASN A 233 11.57 0.17 -15.59
CA ASN A 233 11.36 1.50 -15.01
C ASN A 233 11.91 2.62 -15.91
N ILE A 234 13.10 2.45 -16.50
CA ILE A 234 13.69 3.40 -17.46
C ILE A 234 12.81 3.49 -18.72
N ALA A 235 12.30 2.36 -19.24
CA ALA A 235 11.39 2.35 -20.39
C ALA A 235 10.09 3.12 -20.07
N LEU A 236 9.54 2.93 -18.87
CA LEU A 236 8.35 3.64 -18.41
C LEU A 236 8.59 5.16 -18.28
N LEU A 237 9.74 5.56 -17.76
CA LEU A 237 10.14 6.98 -17.71
C LEU A 237 10.24 7.62 -19.09
N ARG A 238 10.73 6.90 -20.12
CA ARG A 238 10.74 7.40 -21.51
C ARG A 238 9.32 7.64 -22.02
N LYS A 239 8.36 6.74 -21.75
CA LYS A 239 6.93 6.98 -22.06
C LYS A 239 6.40 8.22 -21.33
N CYS A 240 6.70 8.38 -20.04
CA CYS A 240 6.33 9.56 -19.28
C CYS A 240 6.89 10.85 -19.90
N LYS A 241 8.15 10.83 -20.34
CA LYS A 241 8.81 12.00 -20.97
C LYS A 241 8.08 12.49 -22.22
N THR A 242 7.57 11.59 -23.04
CA THR A 242 6.79 11.96 -24.24
C THR A 242 5.39 12.47 -23.90
N ALA A 243 4.77 11.93 -22.83
CA ALA A 243 3.39 12.23 -22.43
C ALA A 243 3.23 13.55 -21.65
N ILE A 244 4.29 14.03 -21.01
CA ILE A 244 4.28 15.26 -20.22
C ILE A 244 4.33 16.50 -21.13
N ASN A 245 3.58 17.55 -20.78
CA ASN A 245 3.66 18.88 -21.42
C ASN A 245 5.05 19.53 -21.23
N PRO A 246 5.49 20.43 -22.13
CA PRO A 246 6.63 21.30 -21.87
C PRO A 246 6.45 22.04 -20.53
N GLY A 247 7.48 22.02 -19.67
CA GLY A 247 7.43 22.58 -18.31
C GLY A 247 6.64 21.74 -17.29
N GLY A 248 6.09 20.61 -17.68
CA GLY A 248 5.49 19.65 -16.78
C GLY A 248 6.53 18.77 -16.09
N ARG A 249 6.09 17.94 -15.15
CA ARG A 249 6.99 17.13 -14.33
C ARG A 249 6.49 15.71 -14.09
N VAL A 250 7.44 14.78 -13.95
CA VAL A 250 7.19 13.45 -13.42
C VAL A 250 7.54 13.42 -11.94
N VAL A 251 6.76 12.67 -11.17
CA VAL A 251 7.05 12.41 -9.75
C VAL A 251 6.97 10.91 -9.51
N VAL A 252 8.09 10.35 -9.06
CA VAL A 252 8.17 8.97 -8.57
C VAL A 252 8.12 9.00 -7.05
N GLN A 253 7.15 8.30 -6.47
CA GLN A 253 7.01 8.14 -5.03
C GLN A 253 7.31 6.69 -4.65
N GLU A 254 8.31 6.47 -3.78
CA GLU A 254 8.73 5.14 -3.36
C GLU A 254 9.14 5.07 -1.89
N PHE A 255 9.28 3.85 -1.37
CA PHE A 255 9.93 3.64 -0.09
C PHE A 255 11.43 3.92 -0.21
N PRO A 256 12.01 4.80 0.63
CA PRO A 256 13.42 5.08 0.57
C PRO A 256 14.23 3.86 1.05
N ILE A 257 15.29 3.51 0.32
CA ILE A 257 16.31 2.58 0.81
C ILE A 257 17.69 3.20 0.60
N ASN A 258 18.63 2.95 1.51
CA ASN A 258 19.99 3.44 1.37
C ASN A 258 20.78 2.67 0.30
N GLU A 259 21.96 3.17 -0.06
CA GLU A 259 22.81 2.57 -1.11
C GLU A 259 23.29 1.15 -0.76
N THR A 260 23.42 0.82 0.54
CA THR A 260 23.77 -0.52 1.00
C THR A 260 22.57 -1.46 1.04
N ARG A 261 21.35 -0.95 0.83
CA ARG A 261 20.06 -1.69 0.82
C ARG A 261 19.68 -2.35 2.14
N THR A 262 20.21 -1.82 3.23
CA THR A 262 19.99 -2.37 4.59
C THR A 262 19.14 -1.48 5.48
N ALA A 263 18.91 -0.23 5.10
CA ALA A 263 18.17 0.75 5.91
C ALA A 263 17.27 1.66 5.04
N PRO A 264 16.12 2.05 5.54
CA PRO A 264 15.56 1.63 6.83
C PRO A 264 15.09 0.16 6.80
N PRO A 265 14.98 -0.52 7.95
CA PRO A 265 14.64 -1.95 8.02
C PRO A 265 13.35 -2.32 7.30
N HIS A 266 12.31 -1.47 7.35
CA HIS A 266 11.04 -1.75 6.67
C HIS A 266 11.19 -1.83 5.15
N SER A 267 12.03 -0.99 4.53
CA SER A 267 12.27 -1.01 3.08
C SER A 267 13.11 -2.22 2.66
N ALA A 268 14.06 -2.64 3.50
CA ALA A 268 14.81 -3.88 3.28
C ALA A 268 13.88 -5.11 3.33
N LEU A 269 12.99 -5.17 4.34
CA LEU A 269 11.96 -6.23 4.44
C LEU A 269 10.94 -6.14 3.31
N PHE A 270 10.59 -4.94 2.85
CA PHE A 270 9.71 -4.77 1.69
C PHE A 270 10.35 -5.29 0.39
N SER A 271 11.68 -5.22 0.26
CA SER A 271 12.38 -5.88 -0.86
C SER A 271 12.21 -7.40 -0.83
N VAL A 272 12.14 -8.02 0.37
CA VAL A 272 11.78 -9.44 0.49
C VAL A 272 10.33 -9.69 0.07
N ASN A 273 9.40 -8.78 0.39
CA ASN A 273 8.03 -8.85 -0.11
C ASN A 273 7.98 -8.82 -1.65
N MET A 274 8.79 -7.98 -2.29
CA MET A 274 8.91 -7.96 -3.75
C MET A 274 9.50 -9.26 -4.29
N LEU A 275 10.51 -9.83 -3.63
CA LEU A 275 11.11 -11.10 -4.03
C LEU A 275 10.09 -12.26 -4.01
N VAL A 276 9.19 -12.34 -3.03
CA VAL A 276 8.18 -13.40 -2.96
C VAL A 276 6.98 -13.17 -3.88
N GLY A 277 6.72 -11.93 -4.30
CA GLY A 277 5.55 -11.54 -5.07
C GLY A 277 5.79 -11.17 -6.53
N THR A 278 7.02 -10.81 -6.92
CA THR A 278 7.35 -10.29 -8.26
C THR A 278 8.57 -11.00 -8.86
N GLU A 279 8.70 -10.94 -10.19
CA GLU A 279 9.84 -11.59 -10.88
C GLU A 279 11.16 -10.84 -10.68
N LYS A 280 11.12 -9.49 -10.59
CA LYS A 280 12.33 -8.64 -10.63
C LYS A 280 12.31 -7.49 -9.65
N GLY A 281 11.21 -7.32 -8.90
CA GLY A 281 10.99 -6.17 -8.05
C GLY A 281 11.88 -6.14 -6.81
N ARG A 282 12.14 -4.92 -6.33
CA ARG A 282 12.84 -4.60 -5.09
C ARG A 282 12.73 -3.10 -4.79
N CYS A 283 13.12 -2.67 -3.60
CA CYS A 283 13.33 -1.23 -3.36
C CYS A 283 14.57 -0.71 -4.08
N TYR A 284 14.46 0.51 -4.60
CA TYR A 284 15.54 1.24 -5.26
C TYR A 284 15.90 2.48 -4.46
N SER A 285 17.20 2.84 -4.46
CA SER A 285 17.66 4.03 -3.75
C SER A 285 17.23 5.31 -4.49
N PRO A 286 17.10 6.44 -3.78
CA PRO A 286 16.84 7.73 -4.41
C PRO A 286 17.87 8.10 -5.46
N ARG A 287 19.13 7.65 -5.28
CA ARG A 287 20.23 7.89 -6.23
C ARG A 287 20.05 7.09 -7.52
N GLU A 288 19.63 5.80 -7.42
CA GLU A 288 19.30 4.97 -8.59
C GLU A 288 18.18 5.64 -9.40
N MET A 289 17.06 5.99 -8.75
CA MET A 289 15.92 6.64 -9.41
C MET A 289 16.28 8.02 -10.01
N LYS A 290 17.07 8.83 -9.31
CA LYS A 290 17.58 10.11 -9.84
C LYS A 290 18.39 9.90 -11.11
N ARG A 291 19.28 8.90 -11.13
CA ARG A 291 20.07 8.54 -12.31
C ARG A 291 19.15 8.19 -13.50
N TRP A 292 18.12 7.37 -13.30
CA TRP A 292 17.19 6.99 -14.36
C TRP A 292 16.40 8.18 -14.94
N LEU A 293 15.99 9.12 -14.09
CA LEU A 293 15.39 10.36 -14.57
C LEU A 293 16.38 11.18 -15.41
N THR A 294 17.64 11.27 -15.00
CA THR A 294 18.69 11.96 -15.77
C THR A 294 18.91 11.28 -17.13
N GLU A 295 19.08 9.97 -17.16
CA GLU A 295 19.30 9.16 -18.35
C GLU A 295 18.12 9.25 -19.34
N THR A 296 16.91 9.46 -18.85
CA THR A 296 15.69 9.64 -19.67
C THR A 296 15.43 11.10 -20.07
N GLY A 297 16.37 12.02 -19.76
CA GLY A 297 16.35 13.40 -20.20
C GLY A 297 15.47 14.34 -19.38
N PHE A 298 15.04 13.95 -18.17
CA PHE A 298 14.45 14.90 -17.22
C PHE A 298 15.53 15.80 -16.61
N LYS A 299 15.15 17.05 -16.31
CA LYS A 299 16.03 18.09 -15.77
C LYS A 299 15.58 18.50 -14.36
N ASN A 300 16.37 19.35 -13.69
CA ASN A 300 16.04 19.94 -12.38
C ASN A 300 15.55 18.89 -11.36
N ILE A 301 16.28 17.77 -11.30
CA ILE A 301 15.82 16.63 -10.49
C ILE A 301 15.99 16.93 -9.01
N ALA A 302 14.85 16.95 -8.28
CA ALA A 302 14.79 17.16 -6.85
C ALA A 302 14.43 15.85 -6.12
N ILE A 303 14.98 15.68 -4.91
CA ILE A 303 14.65 14.59 -3.99
C ILE A 303 14.00 15.23 -2.76
N LYS A 304 12.80 14.74 -2.38
CA LYS A 304 12.06 15.23 -1.23
C LYS A 304 11.61 14.06 -0.37
N TYR A 305 12.02 14.04 0.88
CA TYR A 305 11.61 13.01 1.84
C TYR A 305 10.27 13.37 2.49
N LEU A 306 9.40 12.39 2.62
CA LEU A 306 8.18 12.39 3.42
C LEU A 306 8.37 11.41 4.59
N PRO A 307 7.47 11.35 5.59
CA PRO A 307 7.67 10.50 6.77
C PRO A 307 8.00 9.03 6.46
N GLU A 308 7.41 8.46 5.41
CA GLU A 308 7.58 7.03 5.07
C GLU A 308 8.01 6.79 3.63
N THR A 309 8.04 7.83 2.80
CA THR A 309 8.33 7.73 1.37
C THR A 309 9.28 8.81 0.92
N VAL A 310 9.83 8.65 -0.27
CA VAL A 310 10.65 9.65 -0.95
C VAL A 310 10.01 9.99 -2.29
N LEU A 311 10.07 11.27 -2.67
CA LEU A 311 9.69 11.75 -4.00
C LEU A 311 10.94 12.06 -4.79
N ILE A 312 11.01 11.55 -6.02
CA ILE A 312 11.99 11.94 -7.02
C ILE A 312 11.22 12.70 -8.10
N ILE A 313 11.51 13.97 -8.23
CA ILE A 313 10.78 14.91 -9.11
C ILE A 313 11.69 15.33 -10.24
N GLY A 314 11.28 15.16 -11.48
CA GLY A 314 12.04 15.60 -12.66
C GLY A 314 11.17 16.42 -13.59
N GLU A 315 11.68 17.52 -14.13
CA GLU A 315 11.01 18.38 -15.10
C GLU A 315 11.35 17.94 -16.54
N ARG A 316 10.33 18.11 -17.44
CA ARG A 316 10.53 17.82 -18.86
C ARG A 316 11.49 18.77 -19.52
#